data_d1065d88958c1957beb0f20b45ca4f86
#
_entry.id   d1065d88958c1957beb0f20b45ca4f86
#
_cell.length_a   1.000
_cell.length_b   1.000
_cell.length_c   1.000
_cell.angle_alpha   90.00
_cell.angle_beta   90.00
_cell.angle_gamma   90.00
#
_symmetry.space_group_name_H-M   'P 1'
#
loop_
_entity.id
_entity.type
_entity.pdbx_description
1 polymer ?
#
loop_
_entity_poly.entity_id
_entity_poly.type
_entity_poly.pdbx_seq_one_letter_code
_entity_poly.pdbx_strand_id
1 'polypeptide(L)'
;MTGQDASVITTSKVVTTVFDRVLTAIHDGTLLPGQHISDSDIAEQFGVSRTPVREAIQRLREIGLIEASSGRFTRIVDVTPEQTQHAYIVWRALYSVLVTEVVPRAPERTYNVMLRDNAQFLATLPAREARPIAKANLDFFSRLPPESENAALQRAITSVVHLLSLGSMHLPSFIDLESLSEAQRLLLGAVHDQDLAAAREAMVLLGEIEIPVS
;
A
#
# COMPACT_ATOMS: atom_id res chain seq x y z
N MET A 1 38.07 3.40 11.75
CA MET A 1 36.89 2.71 11.18
C MET A 1 35.60 3.51 11.44
N THR A 2 35.45 4.75 11.05
CA THR A 2 34.27 5.57 11.46
C THR A 2 33.72 6.50 10.38
N GLY A 3 34.30 6.54 9.17
CA GLY A 3 33.81 7.45 8.11
C GLY A 3 32.88 6.81 7.09
N GLN A 4 32.99 5.51 6.83
CA GLN A 4 32.17 4.81 5.82
C GLN A 4 30.76 4.47 6.33
N ASP A 5 30.61 4.09 7.60
CA ASP A 5 29.30 3.73 8.18
C ASP A 5 28.34 4.92 8.26
N ALA A 6 28.82 6.11 8.61
CA ALA A 6 27.98 7.31 8.71
C ALA A 6 27.44 7.76 7.32
N SER A 7 28.25 7.63 6.26
CA SER A 7 27.85 8.00 4.89
C SER A 7 26.82 7.01 4.31
N VAL A 8 26.96 5.72 4.57
CA VAL A 8 26.04 4.67 4.14
C VAL A 8 24.69 4.82 4.84
N ILE A 9 24.66 5.09 6.14
CA ILE A 9 23.44 5.32 6.91
C ILE A 9 22.72 6.58 6.43
N THR A 10 23.45 7.64 6.10
CA THR A 10 22.89 8.89 5.58
C THR A 10 22.29 8.68 4.19
N THR A 11 22.99 7.98 3.30
CA THR A 11 22.51 7.66 1.95
C THR A 11 21.24 6.79 2.02
N SER A 12 21.21 5.78 2.88
CA SER A 12 20.02 4.93 3.08
C SER A 12 18.81 5.72 3.56
N LYS A 13 18.97 6.68 4.47
CA LYS A 13 17.88 7.56 4.93
C LYS A 13 17.38 8.47 3.80
N VAL A 14 18.26 9.03 2.99
CA VAL A 14 17.88 9.87 1.85
C VAL A 14 17.12 9.04 0.82
N VAL A 15 17.57 7.83 0.50
CA VAL A 15 16.85 6.90 -0.41
C VAL A 15 15.44 6.60 0.08
N THR A 16 15.29 6.29 1.38
CA THR A 16 13.96 6.06 1.98
C THR A 16 13.09 7.31 1.90
N THR A 17 13.63 8.48 2.22
CA THR A 17 12.88 9.75 2.12
C THR A 17 12.42 10.03 0.69
N VAL A 18 13.27 9.80 -0.32
CA VAL A 18 12.90 9.96 -1.73
C VAL A 18 11.82 8.96 -2.12
N PHE A 19 11.99 7.69 -1.73
CA PHE A 19 11.00 6.64 -1.97
C PHE A 19 9.62 7.04 -1.41
N ASP A 20 9.55 7.43 -0.13
CA ASP A 20 8.32 7.81 0.55
C ASP A 20 7.66 9.04 -0.10
N ARG A 21 8.46 10.03 -0.53
CA ARG A 21 7.96 11.23 -1.20
C ARG A 21 7.36 10.92 -2.57
N VAL A 22 8.03 10.09 -3.37
CA VAL A 22 7.50 9.65 -4.69
C VAL A 22 6.24 8.81 -4.49
N LEU A 23 6.25 7.90 -3.52
CA LEU A 23 5.09 7.09 -3.17
C LEU A 23 3.89 7.97 -2.77
N THR A 24 4.13 8.97 -1.92
CA THR A 24 3.10 9.94 -1.52
C THR A 24 2.58 10.69 -2.73
N ALA A 25 3.46 11.18 -3.62
CA ALA A 25 3.08 11.91 -4.84
C ALA A 25 2.24 11.07 -5.82
N ILE A 26 2.48 9.75 -5.86
CA ILE A 26 1.63 8.82 -6.63
C ILE A 26 0.25 8.70 -5.97
N HIS A 27 0.19 8.51 -4.66
CA HIS A 27 -1.08 8.33 -3.94
C HIS A 27 -1.94 9.61 -3.86
N ASP A 28 -1.32 10.78 -3.74
CA ASP A 28 -2.06 12.06 -3.74
C ASP A 28 -2.39 12.60 -5.13
N GLY A 29 -1.81 11.96 -6.18
CA GLY A 29 -2.06 12.31 -7.58
C GLY A 29 -1.23 13.47 -8.11
N THR A 30 -0.21 13.89 -7.39
CA THR A 30 0.83 14.81 -7.91
C THR A 30 1.59 14.17 -9.06
N LEU A 31 1.83 12.85 -8.97
CA LEU A 31 2.33 12.02 -10.06
C LEU A 31 1.21 11.10 -10.56
N LEU A 32 0.88 11.22 -11.84
CA LEU A 32 -0.26 10.52 -12.44
C LEU A 32 0.15 9.18 -13.07
N PRO A 33 -0.76 8.18 -13.14
CA PRO A 33 -0.54 6.97 -13.93
C PRO A 33 -0.14 7.31 -15.37
N GLY A 34 0.82 6.57 -15.92
CA GLY A 34 1.38 6.80 -17.24
C GLY A 34 2.33 8.00 -17.34
N GLN A 35 2.43 8.85 -16.31
CA GLN A 35 3.30 10.03 -16.34
C GLN A 35 4.77 9.63 -16.42
N HIS A 36 5.48 10.23 -17.39
CA HIS A 36 6.93 10.12 -17.50
C HIS A 36 7.62 10.88 -16.38
N ILE A 37 8.63 10.27 -15.81
CA ILE A 37 9.48 10.87 -14.78
C ILE A 37 10.95 10.74 -15.16
N SER A 38 11.78 11.66 -14.69
CA SER A 38 13.23 11.57 -14.84
C SER A 38 13.96 11.69 -13.50
N ASP A 39 15.09 11.00 -13.38
CA ASP A 39 15.96 11.10 -12.19
C ASP A 39 16.38 12.54 -11.91
N SER A 40 16.58 13.35 -12.97
CA SER A 40 17.00 14.75 -12.86
C SER A 40 15.91 15.63 -12.26
N ASP A 41 14.67 15.48 -12.75
CA ASP A 41 13.55 16.31 -12.30
C ASP A 41 13.20 16.03 -10.83
N ILE A 42 13.19 14.74 -10.46
CA ILE A 42 12.98 14.34 -9.06
C ILE A 42 14.13 14.83 -8.16
N ALA A 43 15.38 14.73 -8.65
CA ALA A 43 16.55 15.19 -7.88
C ALA A 43 16.50 16.71 -7.63
N GLU A 44 16.14 17.48 -8.66
CA GLU A 44 15.96 18.94 -8.57
C GLU A 44 14.79 19.30 -7.64
N GLN A 45 13.62 18.70 -7.84
CA GLN A 45 12.43 18.96 -7.03
C GLN A 45 12.64 18.66 -5.53
N PHE A 46 13.42 17.62 -5.22
CA PHE A 46 13.63 17.20 -3.82
C PHE A 46 14.92 17.75 -3.22
N GLY A 47 15.76 18.45 -3.99
CA GLY A 47 17.01 19.03 -3.52
C GLY A 47 18.07 17.99 -3.13
N VAL A 48 18.12 16.86 -3.84
CA VAL A 48 19.03 15.74 -3.59
C VAL A 48 19.87 15.40 -4.84
N SER A 49 20.94 14.60 -4.66
CA SER A 49 21.71 14.09 -5.80
C SER A 49 20.93 12.99 -6.55
N ARG A 50 21.31 12.69 -7.80
CA ARG A 50 20.65 11.67 -8.63
C ARG A 50 20.83 10.24 -8.12
N THR A 51 21.89 9.95 -7.37
CA THR A 51 22.18 8.61 -6.88
C THR A 51 21.07 8.06 -5.99
N PRO A 52 20.66 8.71 -4.88
CA PRO A 52 19.56 8.23 -4.06
C PRO A 52 18.21 8.20 -4.81
N VAL A 53 18.02 9.08 -5.80
CA VAL A 53 16.82 9.04 -6.64
C VAL A 53 16.77 7.77 -7.48
N ARG A 54 17.87 7.37 -8.12
CA ARG A 54 17.95 6.12 -8.89
C ARG A 54 17.68 4.89 -8.04
N GLU A 55 18.22 4.87 -6.83
CA GLU A 55 17.97 3.76 -5.88
C GLU A 55 16.50 3.72 -5.46
N ALA A 56 15.88 4.87 -5.18
CA ALA A 56 14.48 4.95 -4.84
C ALA A 56 13.58 4.52 -6.02
N ILE A 57 13.86 4.99 -7.22
CA ILE A 57 13.15 4.57 -8.45
C ILE A 57 13.31 3.06 -8.68
N GLN A 58 14.50 2.51 -8.44
CA GLN A 58 14.70 1.06 -8.56
C GLN A 58 13.82 0.28 -7.58
N ARG A 59 13.71 0.71 -6.31
CA ARG A 59 12.82 0.10 -5.32
C ARG A 59 11.33 0.22 -5.71
N LEU A 60 10.92 1.37 -6.27
CA LEU A 60 9.56 1.55 -6.77
C LEU A 60 9.26 0.65 -7.98
N ARG A 61 10.27 0.35 -8.80
CA ARG A 61 10.15 -0.64 -9.88
C ARG A 61 10.00 -2.06 -9.34
N GLU A 62 10.74 -2.42 -8.31
CA GLU A 62 10.68 -3.75 -7.67
C GLU A 62 9.30 -4.05 -7.08
N ILE A 63 8.57 -3.02 -6.63
CA ILE A 63 7.18 -3.14 -6.16
C ILE A 63 6.15 -2.82 -7.26
N GLY A 64 6.58 -2.64 -8.51
CA GLY A 64 5.70 -2.51 -9.67
C GLY A 64 5.01 -1.15 -9.84
N LEU A 65 5.40 -0.10 -9.11
CA LEU A 65 4.81 1.24 -9.22
C LEU A 65 5.44 2.09 -10.31
N ILE A 66 6.64 1.73 -10.75
CA ILE A 66 7.34 2.38 -11.85
C ILE A 66 7.74 1.31 -12.87
N GLU A 67 7.55 1.60 -14.13
CA GLU A 67 8.07 0.82 -15.24
C GLU A 67 9.12 1.62 -16.02
N ALA A 68 10.11 0.92 -16.53
CA ALA A 68 11.13 1.53 -17.36
C ALA A 68 11.52 0.60 -18.51
N SER A 69 11.69 1.17 -19.69
CA SER A 69 12.27 0.50 -20.84
C SER A 69 13.65 1.07 -21.12
N SER A 70 14.63 0.19 -21.33
CA SER A 70 16.03 0.56 -21.54
C SER A 70 16.18 1.66 -22.58
N GLY A 71 16.61 2.87 -22.13
CA GLY A 71 16.87 4.02 -22.98
C GLY A 71 15.64 4.70 -23.58
N ARG A 72 14.41 4.32 -23.23
CA ARG A 72 13.19 4.88 -23.81
C ARG A 72 12.37 5.71 -22.85
N PHE A 73 12.02 5.17 -21.69
CA PHE A 73 11.20 5.87 -20.71
C PHE A 73 11.34 5.28 -19.31
N THR A 74 11.03 6.12 -18.33
CA THR A 74 10.67 5.74 -16.95
C THR A 74 9.34 6.44 -16.66
N ARG A 75 8.31 5.70 -16.23
CA ARG A 75 6.99 6.27 -15.98
C ARG A 75 6.29 5.57 -14.81
N ILE A 76 5.32 6.26 -14.23
CA ILE A 76 4.39 5.67 -13.25
C ILE A 76 3.54 4.62 -13.99
N VAL A 77 3.37 3.45 -13.37
CA VAL A 77 2.54 2.39 -13.95
C VAL A 77 1.09 2.84 -14.07
N ASP A 78 0.44 2.43 -15.15
CA ASP A 78 -1.00 2.57 -15.33
C ASP A 78 -1.64 1.22 -15.04
N VAL A 79 -2.27 1.11 -13.87
CA VAL A 79 -2.83 -0.16 -13.39
C VAL A 79 -4.26 -0.30 -13.90
N THR A 80 -4.48 -1.27 -14.79
CA THR A 80 -5.82 -1.55 -15.32
C THR A 80 -6.74 -2.18 -14.24
N PRO A 81 -8.08 -2.08 -14.39
CA PRO A 81 -9.01 -2.76 -13.50
C PRO A 81 -8.77 -4.27 -13.38
N GLU A 82 -8.42 -4.95 -14.50
CA GLU A 82 -8.07 -6.36 -14.50
C GLU A 82 -6.80 -6.66 -13.69
N GLN A 83 -5.76 -5.83 -13.83
CA GLN A 83 -4.54 -5.94 -13.02
C GLN A 83 -4.83 -5.68 -11.55
N THR A 84 -5.75 -4.75 -11.24
CA THR A 84 -6.21 -4.49 -9.87
C THR A 84 -6.88 -5.72 -9.28
N GLN A 85 -7.75 -6.40 -10.05
CA GLN A 85 -8.40 -7.65 -9.65
C GLN A 85 -7.35 -8.76 -9.38
N HIS A 86 -6.36 -8.91 -10.27
CA HIS A 86 -5.29 -9.89 -10.04
C HIS A 86 -4.47 -9.59 -8.78
N ALA A 87 -4.13 -8.32 -8.55
CA ALA A 87 -3.45 -7.91 -7.32
C ALA A 87 -4.32 -8.16 -6.08
N TYR A 88 -5.63 -7.94 -6.16
CA TYR A 88 -6.57 -8.19 -5.07
C TYR A 88 -6.62 -9.68 -4.67
N ILE A 89 -6.69 -10.58 -5.65
CA ILE A 89 -6.67 -12.02 -5.40
C ILE A 89 -5.40 -12.43 -4.63
N VAL A 90 -4.24 -11.96 -5.08
CA VAL A 90 -2.95 -12.25 -4.43
C VAL A 90 -2.89 -11.64 -3.04
N TRP A 91 -3.29 -10.38 -2.89
CA TRP A 91 -3.32 -9.68 -1.61
C TRP A 91 -4.18 -10.43 -0.59
N ARG A 92 -5.39 -10.85 -0.96
CA ARG A 92 -6.28 -11.62 -0.08
C ARG A 92 -5.65 -12.93 0.41
N ALA A 93 -5.02 -13.67 -0.50
CA ALA A 93 -4.35 -14.93 -0.13
C ALA A 93 -3.23 -14.69 0.90
N LEU A 94 -2.39 -13.68 0.67
CA LEU A 94 -1.32 -13.31 1.60
C LEU A 94 -1.87 -12.77 2.91
N TYR A 95 -2.94 -11.97 2.85
CA TYR A 95 -3.54 -11.37 4.03
C TYR A 95 -4.27 -12.42 4.90
N SER A 96 -4.82 -13.48 4.31
CA SER A 96 -5.37 -14.63 5.05
C SER A 96 -4.30 -15.37 5.86
N VAL A 97 -3.08 -15.48 5.33
CA VAL A 97 -1.93 -16.01 6.07
C VAL A 97 -1.55 -15.04 7.20
N LEU A 98 -1.47 -13.75 6.90
CA LEU A 98 -1.11 -12.70 7.85
C LEU A 98 -2.04 -12.67 9.07
N VAL A 99 -3.36 -12.66 8.88
CA VAL A 99 -4.31 -12.60 10.00
C VAL A 99 -4.21 -13.84 10.88
N THR A 100 -3.91 -15.00 10.30
CA THR A 100 -3.70 -16.24 11.06
C THR A 100 -2.47 -16.16 11.97
N GLU A 101 -1.41 -15.48 11.52
CA GLU A 101 -0.19 -15.29 12.29
C GLU A 101 -0.33 -14.18 13.34
N VAL A 102 -0.91 -13.04 12.95
CA VAL A 102 -0.80 -11.79 13.72
C VAL A 102 -1.96 -11.60 14.68
N VAL A 103 -3.21 -11.89 14.29
CA VAL A 103 -4.40 -11.57 15.10
C VAL A 103 -4.34 -12.17 16.51
N PRO A 104 -3.95 -13.46 16.72
CA PRO A 104 -3.93 -14.04 18.06
C PRO A 104 -2.95 -13.40 19.05
N ARG A 105 -2.05 -12.52 18.55
CA ARG A 105 -0.99 -11.87 19.35
C ARG A 105 -0.86 -10.37 19.06
N ALA A 106 -1.84 -9.81 18.35
CA ALA A 106 -1.82 -8.39 17.98
C ALA A 106 -1.75 -7.51 19.24
N PRO A 107 -0.80 -6.57 19.32
CA PRO A 107 -0.71 -5.71 20.47
C PRO A 107 -1.80 -4.64 20.47
N GLU A 108 -2.23 -4.20 21.64
CA GLU A 108 -3.27 -3.18 21.81
C GLU A 108 -2.98 -1.88 21.06
N ARG A 109 -1.69 -1.50 20.92
CA ARG A 109 -1.31 -0.32 20.15
C ARG A 109 -1.75 -0.42 18.67
N THR A 110 -1.70 -1.62 18.10
CA THR A 110 -2.10 -1.87 16.70
C THR A 110 -3.60 -1.72 16.55
N TYR A 111 -4.40 -2.29 17.47
CA TYR A 111 -5.84 -2.05 17.54
C TYR A 111 -6.16 -0.54 17.61
N ASN A 112 -5.52 0.20 18.51
CA ASN A 112 -5.77 1.63 18.72
C ASN A 112 -5.45 2.48 17.47
N VAL A 113 -4.46 2.09 16.66
CA VAL A 113 -4.17 2.76 15.38
C VAL A 113 -5.22 2.38 14.34
N MET A 114 -5.54 1.09 14.20
CA MET A 114 -6.55 0.60 13.26
C MET A 114 -7.94 1.20 13.54
N LEU A 115 -8.30 1.41 14.81
CA LEU A 115 -9.55 2.07 15.19
C LEU A 115 -9.63 3.50 14.63
N ARG A 116 -8.54 4.27 14.72
CA ARG A 116 -8.47 5.63 14.14
C ARG A 116 -8.54 5.60 12.61
N ASP A 117 -7.83 4.66 11.99
CA ASP A 117 -7.82 4.53 10.54
C ASP A 117 -9.20 4.09 10.00
N ASN A 118 -9.89 3.19 10.71
CA ASN A 118 -11.27 2.83 10.37
C ASN A 118 -12.23 4.03 10.49
N ALA A 119 -12.13 4.81 11.56
CA ALA A 119 -12.92 6.03 11.70
C ALA A 119 -12.64 7.04 10.57
N GLN A 120 -11.37 7.17 10.16
CA GLN A 120 -11.00 8.01 9.03
C GLN A 120 -11.56 7.46 7.71
N PHE A 121 -11.50 6.14 7.49
CA PHE A 121 -12.11 5.50 6.32
C PHE A 121 -13.60 5.79 6.25
N LEU A 122 -14.35 5.56 7.31
CA LEU A 122 -15.79 5.84 7.36
C LEU A 122 -16.11 7.31 7.09
N ALA A 123 -15.26 8.24 7.55
CA ALA A 123 -15.44 9.68 7.30
C ALA A 123 -15.24 10.08 5.81
N THR A 124 -14.54 9.26 5.01
CA THR A 124 -14.35 9.52 3.57
C THR A 124 -15.54 9.09 2.72
N LEU A 125 -16.35 8.12 3.19
CA LEU A 125 -17.40 7.49 2.36
C LEU A 125 -18.48 8.45 1.84
N PRO A 126 -18.97 9.44 2.62
CA PRO A 126 -20.03 10.34 2.14
C PRO A 126 -19.63 11.19 0.93
N ALA A 127 -18.36 11.57 0.81
CA ALA A 127 -17.85 12.34 -0.32
C ALA A 127 -17.78 11.53 -1.62
N ARG A 128 -17.71 10.20 -1.53
CA ARG A 128 -17.55 9.28 -2.68
C ARG A 128 -16.40 9.67 -3.61
N GLU A 129 -15.28 10.05 -3.03
CA GLU A 129 -14.05 10.34 -3.76
C GLU A 129 -13.10 9.13 -3.69
N ALA A 130 -12.72 8.57 -4.86
CA ALA A 130 -11.96 7.31 -4.93
C ALA A 130 -10.61 7.39 -4.20
N ARG A 131 -9.86 8.49 -4.35
CA ARG A 131 -8.53 8.64 -3.75
C ARG A 131 -8.54 8.67 -2.22
N PRO A 132 -9.34 9.54 -1.54
CA PRO A 132 -9.46 9.52 -0.09
C PRO A 132 -9.89 8.14 0.45
N ILE A 133 -10.86 7.49 -0.20
CA ILE A 133 -11.33 6.15 0.18
C ILE A 133 -10.21 5.13 0.04
N ALA A 134 -9.55 5.05 -1.11
CA ALA A 134 -8.45 4.10 -1.36
C ALA A 134 -7.28 4.31 -0.39
N LYS A 135 -6.92 5.58 -0.12
CA LYS A 135 -5.87 5.91 0.85
C LYS A 135 -6.23 5.47 2.26
N ALA A 136 -7.41 5.81 2.76
CA ALA A 136 -7.83 5.46 4.11
C ALA A 136 -7.95 3.93 4.27
N ASN A 137 -8.41 3.22 3.23
CA ASN A 137 -8.43 1.77 3.20
C ASN A 137 -7.01 1.16 3.25
N LEU A 138 -6.08 1.73 2.48
CA LEU A 138 -4.67 1.32 2.52
C LEU A 138 -4.07 1.53 3.92
N ASP A 139 -4.30 2.69 4.54
CA ASP A 139 -3.80 3.03 5.87
C ASP A 139 -4.27 1.97 6.89
N PHE A 140 -5.56 1.60 6.89
CA PHE A 140 -6.12 0.58 7.78
C PHE A 140 -5.43 -0.79 7.61
N PHE A 141 -5.38 -1.32 6.40
CA PHE A 141 -4.79 -2.65 6.15
C PHE A 141 -3.26 -2.67 6.26
N SER A 142 -2.59 -1.53 6.25
CA SER A 142 -1.13 -1.45 6.41
C SER A 142 -0.65 -1.63 7.85
N ARG A 143 -1.55 -1.74 8.84
CA ARG A 143 -1.18 -1.83 10.26
C ARG A 143 -0.78 -3.23 10.70
N LEU A 144 -1.32 -4.27 10.10
CA LEU A 144 -1.01 -5.65 10.50
C LEU A 144 0.32 -6.21 9.94
N PRO A 145 0.73 -5.93 8.69
CA PRO A 145 1.95 -6.50 8.13
C PRO A 145 3.22 -6.27 8.98
N PRO A 146 3.45 -5.09 9.59
CA PRO A 146 4.62 -4.87 10.45
C PRO A 146 4.65 -5.73 11.73
N GLU A 147 3.51 -6.26 12.17
CA GLU A 147 3.42 -7.13 13.35
C GLU A 147 3.77 -8.60 13.04
N SER A 148 3.92 -8.96 11.77
CA SER A 148 4.37 -10.31 11.36
C SER A 148 5.86 -10.48 11.59
N GLU A 149 6.29 -11.64 12.05
CA GLU A 149 7.71 -12.02 12.11
C GLU A 149 8.22 -12.58 10.78
N ASN A 150 7.31 -12.84 9.83
CA ASN A 150 7.64 -13.38 8.52
C ASN A 150 8.02 -12.25 7.54
N ALA A 151 9.29 -11.92 7.46
CA ALA A 151 9.80 -10.89 6.55
C ALA A 151 9.53 -11.18 5.06
N ALA A 152 9.37 -12.44 4.67
CA ALA A 152 8.99 -12.79 3.30
C ALA A 152 7.53 -12.43 3.02
N LEU A 153 6.62 -12.71 3.97
CA LEU A 153 5.22 -12.34 3.89
C LEU A 153 5.05 -10.82 3.85
N GLN A 154 5.75 -10.08 4.72
CA GLN A 154 5.73 -8.61 4.71
C GLN A 154 6.12 -8.04 3.34
N ARG A 155 7.23 -8.51 2.75
CA ARG A 155 7.67 -8.07 1.41
C ARG A 155 6.66 -8.42 0.32
N ALA A 156 6.09 -9.63 0.36
CA ALA A 156 5.09 -10.06 -0.62
C ALA A 156 3.82 -9.20 -0.55
N ILE A 157 3.33 -8.88 0.65
CA ILE A 157 2.18 -7.97 0.83
C ILE A 157 2.51 -6.57 0.32
N THR A 158 3.68 -6.02 0.68
CA THR A 158 4.11 -4.70 0.22
C THR A 158 4.17 -4.61 -1.30
N SER A 159 4.61 -5.68 -1.98
CA SER A 159 4.71 -5.68 -3.45
C SER A 159 3.36 -5.60 -4.17
N VAL A 160 2.27 -6.07 -3.56
CA VAL A 160 0.94 -6.07 -4.20
C VAL A 160 0.03 -4.96 -3.69
N VAL A 161 0.20 -4.50 -2.44
CA VAL A 161 -0.70 -3.53 -1.82
C VAL A 161 -0.67 -2.17 -2.50
N HIS A 162 0.49 -1.73 -2.96
CA HIS A 162 0.63 -0.45 -3.66
C HIS A 162 -0.01 -0.49 -5.06
N LEU A 163 0.12 -1.60 -5.79
CA LEU A 163 -0.56 -1.80 -7.07
C LEU A 163 -2.08 -1.81 -6.88
N LEU A 164 -2.55 -2.54 -5.86
CA LEU A 164 -3.96 -2.59 -5.52
C LEU A 164 -4.48 -1.19 -5.16
N SER A 165 -3.77 -0.45 -4.33
CA SER A 165 -4.16 0.91 -3.93
C SER A 165 -4.19 1.87 -5.13
N LEU A 166 -3.16 1.85 -5.98
CA LEU A 166 -3.11 2.69 -7.17
C LEU A 166 -4.25 2.35 -8.14
N GLY A 167 -4.47 1.06 -8.42
CA GLY A 167 -5.54 0.61 -9.29
C GLY A 167 -6.94 0.97 -8.74
N SER A 168 -7.14 0.87 -7.43
CA SER A 168 -8.41 1.21 -6.78
C SER A 168 -8.84 2.67 -6.94
N MET A 169 -7.90 3.57 -7.21
CA MET A 169 -8.19 4.99 -7.44
C MET A 169 -8.76 5.26 -8.83
N HIS A 170 -8.68 4.28 -9.75
CA HIS A 170 -9.01 4.43 -11.18
C HIS A 170 -10.00 3.38 -11.68
N LEU A 171 -10.69 2.69 -10.76
CA LEU A 171 -11.74 1.74 -11.14
C LEU A 171 -12.91 2.46 -11.83
N PRO A 172 -13.59 1.81 -12.77
CA PRO A 172 -14.74 2.40 -13.49
C PRO A 172 -15.92 2.71 -12.58
N SER A 173 -16.03 2.01 -11.46
CA SER A 173 -17.03 2.25 -10.41
C SER A 173 -16.48 1.85 -9.04
N PHE A 174 -17.18 2.24 -7.97
CA PHE A 174 -16.82 1.80 -6.63
C PHE A 174 -17.09 0.31 -6.45
N ILE A 175 -16.19 -0.35 -5.70
CA ILE A 175 -16.47 -1.66 -5.12
C ILE A 175 -17.61 -1.55 -4.11
N ASP A 176 -18.10 -2.69 -3.60
CA ASP A 176 -19.06 -2.70 -2.50
C ASP A 176 -18.41 -2.14 -1.22
N LEU A 177 -18.67 -0.83 -1.00
CA LEU A 177 -18.13 -0.09 0.16
C LEU A 177 -18.81 -0.49 1.47
N GLU A 178 -20.04 -1.03 1.43
CA GLU A 178 -20.75 -1.52 2.60
C GLU A 178 -20.08 -2.80 3.11
N SER A 179 -19.89 -3.79 2.23
CA SER A 179 -19.14 -5.02 2.54
C SER A 179 -17.72 -4.74 2.98
N LEU A 180 -17.02 -3.76 2.36
CA LEU A 180 -15.68 -3.36 2.79
C LEU A 180 -15.68 -2.76 4.20
N SER A 181 -16.67 -1.89 4.51
CA SER A 181 -16.81 -1.31 5.86
C SER A 181 -17.07 -2.36 6.91
N GLU A 182 -17.92 -3.32 6.60
CA GLU A 182 -18.24 -4.43 7.51
C GLU A 182 -17.03 -5.35 7.71
N ALA A 183 -16.28 -5.67 6.66
CA ALA A 183 -15.05 -6.44 6.77
C ALA A 183 -13.99 -5.74 7.64
N GLN A 184 -13.84 -4.42 7.50
CA GLN A 184 -12.95 -3.65 8.38
C GLN A 184 -13.43 -3.70 9.84
N ARG A 185 -14.73 -3.55 10.09
CA ARG A 185 -15.32 -3.62 11.43
C ARG A 185 -15.08 -4.98 12.09
N LEU A 186 -15.34 -6.08 11.35
CA LEU A 186 -15.08 -7.44 11.81
C LEU A 186 -13.61 -7.68 12.13
N LEU A 187 -12.72 -7.26 11.22
CA LEU A 187 -11.27 -7.41 11.43
C LEU A 187 -10.78 -6.58 12.63
N LEU A 188 -11.30 -5.38 12.80
CA LEU A 188 -10.98 -4.52 13.94
C LEU A 188 -11.39 -5.17 15.27
N GLY A 189 -12.62 -5.73 15.36
CA GLY A 189 -13.08 -6.49 16.51
C GLY A 189 -12.21 -7.73 16.75
N ALA A 190 -11.89 -8.46 15.69
CA ALA A 190 -11.01 -9.63 15.78
C ALA A 190 -9.62 -9.31 16.34
N VAL A 191 -9.04 -8.17 15.93
CA VAL A 191 -7.75 -7.70 16.47
C VAL A 191 -7.86 -7.30 17.95
N HIS A 192 -8.95 -6.65 18.35
CA HIS A 192 -9.21 -6.28 19.74
C HIS A 192 -9.32 -7.51 20.65
N ASP A 193 -10.13 -8.49 20.22
CA ASP A 193 -10.46 -9.67 21.01
C ASP A 193 -9.47 -10.83 20.79
N GLN A 194 -8.48 -10.64 19.90
CA GLN A 194 -7.53 -11.67 19.45
C GLN A 194 -8.24 -12.93 18.91
N ASP A 195 -9.41 -12.72 18.28
CA ASP A 195 -10.28 -13.77 17.76
C ASP A 195 -9.94 -14.12 16.31
N LEU A 196 -9.27 -15.25 16.12
CA LEU A 196 -8.93 -15.76 14.80
C LEU A 196 -10.15 -16.18 13.97
N ALA A 197 -11.25 -16.61 14.61
CA ALA A 197 -12.45 -17.03 13.90
C ALA A 197 -13.12 -15.81 13.25
N ALA A 198 -13.28 -14.71 14.00
CA ALA A 198 -13.79 -13.45 13.50
C ALA A 198 -12.87 -12.84 12.40
N ALA A 199 -11.54 -12.95 12.55
CA ALA A 199 -10.61 -12.51 11.52
C ALA A 199 -10.79 -13.29 10.20
N ARG A 200 -11.01 -14.59 10.26
CA ARG A 200 -11.30 -15.42 9.08
C ARG A 200 -12.63 -15.05 8.42
N GLU A 201 -13.65 -14.74 9.21
CA GLU A 201 -14.94 -14.27 8.70
C GLU A 201 -14.78 -12.95 7.94
N ALA A 202 -14.02 -12.00 8.48
CA ALA A 202 -13.66 -10.77 7.76
C ALA A 202 -12.97 -11.05 6.41
N MET A 203 -12.07 -12.03 6.36
CA MET A 203 -11.40 -12.43 5.11
C MET A 203 -12.34 -13.12 4.11
N VAL A 204 -13.36 -13.86 4.58
CA VAL A 204 -14.41 -14.42 3.72
C VAL A 204 -15.23 -13.29 3.09
N LEU A 205 -15.67 -12.32 3.88
CA LEU A 205 -16.44 -11.18 3.40
C LEU A 205 -15.65 -10.35 2.38
N LEU A 206 -14.35 -10.09 2.64
CA LEU A 206 -13.46 -9.49 1.64
C LEU A 206 -13.39 -10.35 0.36
N GLY A 207 -13.56 -11.67 0.49
CA GLY A 207 -13.59 -12.59 -0.63
C GLY A 207 -14.76 -12.42 -1.57
N GLU A 208 -15.87 -11.89 -1.09
CA GLU A 208 -17.10 -11.67 -1.84
C GLU A 208 -17.10 -10.32 -2.59
N ILE A 209 -16.16 -9.42 -2.25
CA ILE A 209 -16.05 -8.13 -2.93
C ILE A 209 -15.46 -8.33 -4.33
N GLU A 210 -16.22 -7.94 -5.33
CA GLU A 210 -15.79 -7.94 -6.73
C GLU A 210 -15.10 -6.62 -7.09
N ILE A 211 -14.01 -6.70 -7.85
CA ILE A 211 -13.36 -5.53 -8.43
C ILE A 211 -14.04 -5.23 -9.77
N PRO A 212 -14.64 -4.06 -9.97
CA PRO A 212 -15.28 -3.71 -11.23
C PRO A 212 -14.23 -3.59 -12.35
N VAL A 213 -14.38 -4.39 -13.41
CA VAL A 213 -13.43 -4.44 -14.54
C VAL A 213 -14.01 -3.83 -15.83
N SER A 214 -15.28 -3.44 -15.81
CA SER A 214 -16.00 -2.79 -16.93
C SER A 214 -17.03 -1.80 -16.42
#